data_bb2de98da0ea24a8a83d1231c7baa13f
#
_entry.id   bb2de98da0ea24a8a83d1231c7baa13f
#
_cell.length_a   1.000
_cell.length_b   1.000
_cell.length_c   1.000
_cell.angle_alpha   90.00
_cell.angle_beta   90.00
_cell.angle_gamma   90.00
#
_symmetry.space_group_name_H-M   'P 1'
#
loop_
_entity.id
_entity.type
_entity.pdbx_description
1 polymer ?
#
loop_
_entity_poly.entity_id
_entity_poly.type
_entity_poly.pdbx_seq_one_letter_code
_entity_poly.pdbx_strand_id
1 'polypeptide(L)'
;MVREAKARGVKVTAETCPHYFTLTEEAVRGYNTLAKMNPPLRTAEDVAAIKQGLKDGTIDVIATDHAPHAMDEKSVEFDHAPFGIVGLETAVGLVFKLVHEGVLSMSEAVRKLSFNPASILKINKGTLSVGADADITIIDPNVEWTVDSSQFKSKSRNTPFEGWKLKGRAVQTIVGGRL
;
A
#
# COMPACT_ATOMS: atom_id res chain seq x y z
N MET A 1 4.20 3.96 21.80
CA MET A 1 5.62 4.32 21.51
C MET A 1 5.77 5.41 20.44
N VAL A 2 5.50 5.19 19.11
CA VAL A 2 5.69 6.23 18.07
C VAL A 2 4.86 7.49 18.36
N ARG A 3 3.57 7.35 18.66
CA ARG A 3 2.68 8.47 19.02
C ARG A 3 3.22 9.29 20.19
N GLU A 4 3.68 8.62 21.23
CA GLU A 4 4.26 9.27 22.43
C GLU A 4 5.61 9.95 22.11
N ALA A 5 6.43 9.31 21.28
CA ALA A 5 7.70 9.91 20.84
C ALA A 5 7.45 11.20 20.04
N LYS A 6 6.49 11.18 19.10
CA LYS A 6 6.08 12.38 18.36
C LYS A 6 5.53 13.47 19.29
N ALA A 7 4.67 13.10 20.26
CA ALA A 7 4.12 14.04 21.23
C ALA A 7 5.20 14.72 22.09
N ARG A 8 6.36 14.07 22.28
CA ARG A 8 7.52 14.64 22.97
C ARG A 8 8.48 15.40 22.04
N GLY A 9 8.10 15.57 20.76
CA GLY A 9 8.92 16.30 19.78
C GLY A 9 10.08 15.48 19.19
N VAL A 10 10.11 14.16 19.39
CA VAL A 10 11.13 13.29 18.77
C VAL A 10 10.87 13.23 17.27
N LYS A 11 11.90 13.49 16.47
CA LYS A 11 11.84 13.39 15.01
C LYS A 11 11.87 11.93 14.59
N VAL A 12 10.71 11.31 14.57
CA VAL A 12 10.50 9.91 14.15
C VAL A 12 9.38 9.85 13.12
N THR A 13 9.55 9.02 12.10
CA THR A 13 8.54 8.70 11.11
C THR A 13 8.20 7.20 11.16
N ALA A 14 7.01 6.85 10.73
CA ALA A 14 6.56 5.47 10.64
C ALA A 14 5.83 5.24 9.33
N GLU A 15 5.94 4.02 8.81
CA GLU A 15 5.23 3.59 7.61
C GLU A 15 4.40 2.34 7.85
N THR A 16 3.48 2.06 6.96
CA THR A 16 2.71 0.81 6.89
C THR A 16 2.47 0.42 5.44
N CYS A 17 2.05 -0.82 5.22
CA CYS A 17 1.74 -1.34 3.89
C CYS A 17 0.24 -1.62 3.72
N PRO A 18 -0.30 -1.59 2.48
CA PRO A 18 -1.73 -1.80 2.23
C PRO A 18 -2.28 -3.11 2.81
N HIS A 19 -1.51 -4.18 2.81
CA HIS A 19 -1.92 -5.46 3.36
C HIS A 19 -2.15 -5.43 4.87
N TYR A 20 -1.40 -4.60 5.64
CA TYR A 20 -1.55 -4.51 7.11
C TYR A 20 -2.78 -3.73 7.59
N PHE A 21 -3.39 -2.91 6.76
CA PHE A 21 -4.68 -2.29 7.11
C PHE A 21 -5.88 -2.92 6.38
N THR A 22 -5.64 -4.00 5.63
CA THR A 22 -6.66 -4.64 4.79
C THR A 22 -6.91 -6.10 5.20
N LEU A 23 -5.86 -6.85 5.51
CA LEU A 23 -5.89 -8.27 5.82
C LEU A 23 -5.64 -8.52 7.30
N THR A 24 -6.21 -9.62 7.80
CA THR A 24 -5.89 -10.18 9.12
C THR A 24 -5.20 -11.53 8.96
N GLU A 25 -4.76 -12.12 10.09
CA GLU A 25 -4.19 -13.47 10.12
C GLU A 25 -5.14 -14.54 9.55
N GLU A 26 -6.44 -14.26 9.46
CA GLU A 26 -7.41 -15.14 8.83
C GLU A 26 -7.08 -15.44 7.35
N ALA A 27 -6.38 -14.53 6.67
CA ALA A 27 -5.95 -14.72 5.29
C ALA A 27 -4.93 -15.85 5.13
N VAL A 28 -4.27 -16.25 6.23
CA VAL A 28 -3.26 -17.32 6.24
C VAL A 28 -3.89 -18.69 6.47
N ARG A 29 -5.20 -18.77 6.81
CA ARG A 29 -5.88 -20.04 7.03
C ARG A 29 -5.70 -21.01 5.87
N GLY A 30 -5.52 -22.29 6.19
CA GLY A 30 -5.20 -23.31 5.19
C GLY A 30 -3.77 -23.23 4.66
N TYR A 31 -2.89 -22.53 5.39
CA TYR A 31 -1.49 -22.34 4.99
C TYR A 31 -1.33 -21.62 3.66
N ASN A 32 -2.18 -20.60 3.41
CA ASN A 32 -2.15 -19.81 2.20
C ASN A 32 -0.82 -19.03 2.08
N THR A 33 0.07 -19.54 1.25
CA THR A 33 1.40 -18.94 1.01
C THR A 33 1.31 -17.56 0.35
N LEU A 34 0.22 -17.26 -0.41
CA LEU A 34 0.00 -15.95 -1.02
C LEU A 34 -0.31 -14.86 0.02
N ALA A 35 -0.61 -15.25 1.28
CA ALA A 35 -0.78 -14.33 2.40
C ALA A 35 0.36 -14.41 3.42
N LYS A 36 1.44 -15.14 3.11
CA LYS A 36 2.64 -15.23 3.97
C LYS A 36 3.48 -13.96 3.83
N MET A 37 3.58 -13.19 4.91
CA MET A 37 4.30 -11.91 4.97
C MET A 37 5.19 -11.83 6.20
N ASN A 38 6.18 -10.95 6.17
CA ASN A 38 7.02 -10.63 7.30
C ASN A 38 7.20 -9.09 7.40
N PRO A 39 6.76 -8.46 8.49
CA PRO A 39 6.03 -9.00 9.66
C PRO A 39 4.75 -9.76 9.28
N PRO A 40 4.31 -10.74 10.10
CA PRO A 40 3.09 -11.50 9.80
C PRO A 40 1.83 -10.63 9.90
N LEU A 41 0.79 -10.99 9.17
CA LEU A 41 -0.55 -10.41 9.36
C LEU A 41 -1.02 -10.62 10.80
N ARG A 42 -1.78 -9.67 11.31
CA ARG A 42 -2.20 -9.61 12.71
C ARG A 42 -3.72 -9.62 12.82
N THR A 43 -4.21 -9.38 14.03
CA THR A 43 -5.62 -9.41 14.39
C THR A 43 -6.43 -8.25 13.79
N ALA A 44 -7.74 -8.33 13.87
CA ALA A 44 -8.63 -7.23 13.48
C ALA A 44 -8.41 -5.96 14.33
N GLU A 45 -8.04 -6.12 15.61
CA GLU A 45 -7.69 -5.01 16.49
C GLU A 45 -6.41 -4.31 16.02
N ASP A 46 -5.41 -5.08 15.57
CA ASP A 46 -4.17 -4.52 15.03
C ASP A 46 -4.46 -3.75 13.72
N VAL A 47 -5.31 -4.29 12.84
CA VAL A 47 -5.77 -3.59 11.62
C VAL A 47 -6.46 -2.27 11.99
N ALA A 48 -7.34 -2.27 12.99
CA ALA A 48 -8.01 -1.05 13.46
C ALA A 48 -7.00 -0.04 14.05
N ALA A 49 -6.00 -0.51 14.79
CA ALA A 49 -4.93 0.33 15.34
C ALA A 49 -4.06 0.97 14.25
N ILE A 50 -3.76 0.24 13.17
CA ILE A 50 -3.06 0.78 11.98
C ILE A 50 -3.91 1.88 11.32
N LYS A 51 -5.20 1.63 11.07
CA LYS A 51 -6.13 2.62 10.50
C LYS A 51 -6.20 3.88 11.39
N GLN A 52 -6.28 3.71 12.70
CA GLN A 52 -6.25 4.83 13.64
C GLN A 52 -4.92 5.58 13.59
N GLY A 53 -3.78 4.87 13.48
CA GLY A 53 -2.46 5.49 13.35
C GLY A 53 -2.29 6.27 12.05
N LEU A 54 -2.92 5.83 10.97
CA LEU A 54 -2.98 6.58 9.70
C LEU A 54 -3.83 7.85 9.85
N LYS A 55 -4.98 7.73 10.52
CA LYS A 55 -5.93 8.85 10.73
C LYS A 55 -5.36 9.95 11.62
N ASP A 56 -4.70 9.61 12.70
CA ASP A 56 -4.18 10.58 13.68
C ASP A 56 -2.76 11.08 13.37
N GLY A 57 -2.16 10.66 12.26
CA GLY A 57 -0.83 11.09 11.84
C GLY A 57 0.32 10.40 12.58
N THR A 58 0.06 9.38 13.38
CA THR A 58 1.11 8.53 13.97
C THR A 58 1.91 7.81 12.89
N ILE A 59 1.23 7.35 11.82
CA ILE A 59 1.84 6.74 10.64
C ILE A 59 1.86 7.77 9.51
N ASP A 60 3.05 8.04 8.99
CA ASP A 60 3.31 9.11 8.03
C ASP A 60 3.17 8.67 6.58
N VAL A 61 3.53 7.43 6.29
CA VAL A 61 3.73 6.91 4.93
C VAL A 61 2.97 5.61 4.73
N ILE A 62 2.48 5.41 3.52
CA ILE A 62 2.02 4.12 3.02
C ILE A 62 3.00 3.69 1.92
N ALA A 63 3.76 2.62 2.19
CA ALA A 63 4.67 1.98 1.24
C ALA A 63 4.09 0.64 0.80
N THR A 64 4.49 0.11 -0.35
CA THR A 64 3.87 -1.10 -0.91
C THR A 64 4.46 -2.38 -0.38
N ASP A 65 5.73 -2.36 0.02
CA ASP A 65 6.49 -3.58 0.31
C ASP A 65 6.37 -4.62 -0.83
N HIS A 66 6.51 -4.12 -2.07
CA HIS A 66 6.36 -4.92 -3.28
C HIS A 66 7.44 -5.99 -3.34
N ALA A 67 7.05 -7.25 -3.15
CA ALA A 67 7.93 -8.42 -3.10
C ALA A 67 7.50 -9.47 -4.13
N PRO A 68 7.93 -9.34 -5.39
CA PRO A 68 7.60 -10.29 -6.45
C PRO A 68 8.36 -11.61 -6.26
N HIS A 69 7.63 -12.71 -6.28
CA HIS A 69 8.15 -14.08 -6.27
C HIS A 69 7.54 -14.89 -7.41
N ALA A 70 8.27 -15.85 -7.92
CA ALA A 70 7.74 -16.79 -8.90
C ALA A 70 6.64 -17.65 -8.28
N MET A 71 5.67 -18.08 -9.08
CA MET A 71 4.53 -18.85 -8.56
C MET A 71 4.93 -20.23 -8.07
N ASP A 72 5.97 -20.83 -8.65
CA ASP A 72 6.55 -22.11 -8.18
C ASP A 72 7.21 -21.95 -6.80
N GLU A 73 7.88 -20.82 -6.52
CA GLU A 73 8.42 -20.49 -5.20
C GLU A 73 7.31 -20.33 -4.15
N LYS A 74 6.15 -19.81 -4.53
CA LYS A 74 4.99 -19.68 -3.65
C LYS A 74 4.16 -20.95 -3.53
N SER A 75 4.31 -21.91 -4.44
CA SER A 75 3.55 -23.18 -4.51
C SER A 75 4.26 -24.32 -3.79
N VAL A 76 4.89 -24.02 -2.67
CA VAL A 76 5.55 -24.97 -1.79
C VAL A 76 4.90 -24.97 -0.41
N GLU A 77 5.36 -25.80 0.51
CA GLU A 77 4.88 -25.83 1.89
C GLU A 77 5.06 -24.46 2.55
N PHE A 78 4.13 -24.13 3.44
CA PHE A 78 4.04 -22.78 4.01
C PHE A 78 5.33 -22.32 4.69
N ASP A 79 6.05 -23.19 5.40
CA ASP A 79 7.30 -22.89 6.09
C ASP A 79 8.44 -22.58 5.10
N HIS A 80 8.45 -23.19 3.92
CA HIS A 80 9.45 -23.00 2.88
C HIS A 80 9.14 -21.84 1.94
N ALA A 81 7.87 -21.47 1.79
CA ALA A 81 7.47 -20.37 0.90
C ALA A 81 8.10 -19.03 1.32
N PRO A 82 8.61 -18.23 0.39
CA PRO A 82 9.15 -16.90 0.69
C PRO A 82 8.05 -15.96 1.20
N PHE A 83 8.47 -14.97 2.01
CA PHE A 83 7.59 -13.91 2.50
C PHE A 83 7.34 -12.85 1.42
N GLY A 84 6.16 -12.24 1.46
CA GLY A 84 5.82 -11.08 0.66
C GLY A 84 4.88 -11.34 -0.51
N ILE A 85 4.36 -10.23 -1.04
CA ILE A 85 3.37 -10.19 -2.11
C ILE A 85 3.71 -9.07 -3.10
N VAL A 86 3.16 -9.15 -4.32
CA VAL A 86 3.15 -7.99 -5.22
C VAL A 86 2.17 -6.94 -4.67
N GLY A 87 2.57 -5.69 -4.62
CA GLY A 87 1.80 -4.62 -3.99
C GLY A 87 1.60 -3.37 -4.84
N LEU A 88 2.24 -3.24 -6.02
CA LEU A 88 2.17 -2.00 -6.80
C LEU A 88 0.79 -1.79 -7.41
N GLU A 89 0.24 -2.81 -8.07
CA GLU A 89 -0.98 -2.68 -8.87
C GLU A 89 -2.23 -2.54 -7.99
N THR A 90 -2.21 -3.06 -6.77
CA THR A 90 -3.35 -2.99 -5.83
C THR A 90 -3.27 -1.81 -4.87
N ALA A 91 -2.11 -1.16 -4.75
CA ALA A 91 -1.85 -0.12 -3.74
C ALA A 91 -2.90 0.99 -3.76
N VAL A 92 -3.16 1.59 -4.92
CA VAL A 92 -4.11 2.71 -5.05
C VAL A 92 -5.50 2.27 -4.64
N GLY A 93 -5.99 1.13 -5.16
CA GLY A 93 -7.33 0.64 -4.83
C GLY A 93 -7.52 0.34 -3.34
N LEU A 94 -6.52 -0.27 -2.70
CA LEU A 94 -6.54 -0.57 -1.26
C LEU A 94 -6.46 0.70 -0.41
N VAL A 95 -5.65 1.69 -0.80
CA VAL A 95 -5.59 2.98 -0.11
C VAL A 95 -6.90 3.77 -0.29
N PHE A 96 -7.49 3.74 -1.48
CA PHE A 96 -8.79 4.40 -1.73
C PHE A 96 -9.95 3.73 -0.97
N LYS A 97 -9.84 2.46 -0.61
CA LYS A 97 -10.77 1.84 0.34
C LYS A 97 -10.79 2.60 1.67
N LEU A 98 -9.64 3.05 2.20
CA LEU A 98 -9.59 3.90 3.41
C LEU A 98 -10.26 5.25 3.18
N VAL A 99 -10.18 5.81 1.97
CA VAL A 99 -10.88 7.06 1.63
C VAL A 99 -12.39 6.85 1.62
N HIS A 100 -12.87 5.79 0.99
CA HIS A 100 -14.30 5.46 0.94
C HIS A 100 -14.88 5.07 2.31
N GLU A 101 -14.07 4.51 3.19
CA GLU A 101 -14.43 4.21 4.59
C GLU A 101 -14.37 5.46 5.50
N GLY A 102 -13.93 6.61 5.01
CA GLY A 102 -13.81 7.85 5.79
C GLY A 102 -12.68 7.83 6.83
N VAL A 103 -11.71 6.93 6.67
CA VAL A 103 -10.50 6.87 7.52
C VAL A 103 -9.53 7.98 7.14
N LEU A 104 -9.35 8.22 5.84
CA LEU A 104 -8.52 9.29 5.27
C LEU A 104 -9.34 10.12 4.30
N SER A 105 -9.02 11.41 4.19
CA SER A 105 -9.40 12.21 3.04
C SER A 105 -8.55 11.83 1.82
N MET A 106 -9.00 12.17 0.63
CA MET A 106 -8.22 11.97 -0.61
C MET A 106 -6.86 12.68 -0.54
N SER A 107 -6.82 13.88 -0.02
CA SER A 107 -5.57 14.64 0.14
C SER A 107 -4.58 13.94 1.10
N GLU A 108 -5.07 13.40 2.22
CA GLU A 108 -4.24 12.64 3.16
C GLU A 108 -3.71 11.35 2.54
N ALA A 109 -4.53 10.64 1.78
CA ALA A 109 -4.10 9.44 1.05
C ALA A 109 -2.96 9.75 0.07
N VAL A 110 -3.11 10.79 -0.75
CA VAL A 110 -2.08 11.24 -1.68
C VAL A 110 -0.82 11.71 -0.94
N ARG A 111 -0.97 12.45 0.16
CA ARG A 111 0.18 12.87 0.97
C ARG A 111 0.98 11.68 1.49
N LYS A 112 0.31 10.64 1.99
CA LYS A 112 0.98 9.45 2.55
C LYS A 112 1.63 8.57 1.48
N LEU A 113 1.11 8.56 0.25
CA LEU A 113 1.66 7.81 -0.87
C LEU A 113 2.80 8.54 -1.60
N SER A 114 2.82 9.87 -1.60
CA SER A 114 3.70 10.64 -2.48
C SER A 114 4.47 11.74 -1.75
N PHE A 115 3.79 12.77 -1.24
CA PHE A 115 4.44 13.95 -0.66
C PHE A 115 5.28 13.62 0.58
N ASN A 116 4.72 12.87 1.53
CA ASN A 116 5.43 12.54 2.77
C ASN A 116 6.68 11.69 2.53
N PRO A 117 6.63 10.58 1.76
CA PRO A 117 7.83 9.81 1.47
C PRO A 117 8.89 10.62 0.73
N ALA A 118 8.50 11.46 -0.25
CA ALA A 118 9.43 12.33 -0.95
C ALA A 118 10.13 13.32 0.00
N SER A 119 9.36 13.91 0.93
CA SER A 119 9.88 14.85 1.94
C SER A 119 10.82 14.16 2.93
N ILE A 120 10.50 12.96 3.38
CA ILE A 120 11.34 12.18 4.31
C ILE A 120 12.66 11.78 3.65
N LEU A 121 12.60 11.33 2.40
CA LEU A 121 13.77 10.94 1.61
C LEU A 121 14.55 12.15 1.05
N LYS A 122 14.00 13.36 1.20
CA LYS A 122 14.59 14.62 0.69
C LYS A 122 14.84 14.59 -0.82
N ILE A 123 13.96 13.95 -1.57
CA ILE A 123 13.99 13.95 -3.05
C ILE A 123 13.05 15.02 -3.60
N ASN A 124 13.41 15.58 -4.76
CA ASN A 124 12.60 16.62 -5.42
C ASN A 124 11.43 16.02 -6.19
N LYS A 125 10.51 15.35 -5.49
CA LYS A 125 9.33 14.66 -6.02
C LYS A 125 8.10 14.94 -5.12
N GLY A 126 6.95 14.44 -5.51
CA GLY A 126 5.72 14.53 -4.72
C GLY A 126 5.05 15.90 -4.74
N THR A 127 5.34 16.73 -5.73
CA THR A 127 4.77 18.08 -5.90
C THR A 127 4.44 18.35 -7.37
N LEU A 128 3.45 19.21 -7.62
CA LEU A 128 3.09 19.76 -8.93
C LEU A 128 3.49 21.22 -9.08
N SER A 129 4.43 21.69 -8.27
CA SER A 129 4.91 23.08 -8.32
C SER A 129 5.60 23.38 -9.66
N VAL A 130 5.57 24.65 -10.07
CA VAL A 130 6.30 25.11 -11.26
C VAL A 130 7.80 24.83 -11.10
N GLY A 131 8.38 24.17 -12.10
CA GLY A 131 9.80 23.76 -12.09
C GLY A 131 10.06 22.38 -11.46
N ALA A 132 9.03 21.69 -10.94
CA ALA A 132 9.15 20.30 -10.54
C ALA A 132 9.17 19.36 -11.75
N ASP A 133 9.66 18.14 -11.54
CA ASP A 133 9.58 17.08 -12.53
C ASP A 133 8.11 16.78 -12.90
N ALA A 134 7.84 16.61 -14.18
CA ALA A 134 6.49 16.29 -14.66
C ALA A 134 6.21 14.78 -14.54
N ASP A 135 6.26 14.29 -13.29
CA ASP A 135 5.88 12.92 -12.92
C ASP A 135 4.51 12.97 -12.24
N ILE A 136 3.47 12.62 -12.98
CA ILE A 136 2.07 12.85 -12.59
C ILE A 136 1.31 11.54 -12.69
N THR A 137 0.60 11.18 -11.63
CA THR A 137 -0.38 10.08 -11.64
C THR A 137 -1.79 10.64 -11.59
N ILE A 138 -2.60 10.30 -12.57
CA ILE A 138 -4.03 10.65 -12.61
C ILE A 138 -4.82 9.47 -12.05
N ILE A 139 -5.61 9.72 -11.01
CA ILE A 139 -6.41 8.71 -10.33
C ILE A 139 -7.89 9.01 -10.54
N ASP A 140 -8.63 8.01 -10.99
CA ASP A 140 -10.09 8.03 -10.90
C ASP A 140 -10.51 7.36 -9.58
N PRO A 141 -11.07 8.13 -8.61
CA PRO A 141 -11.45 7.59 -7.32
C PRO A 141 -12.71 6.70 -7.38
N ASN A 142 -13.44 6.72 -8.47
CA ASN A 142 -14.77 6.11 -8.58
C ASN A 142 -14.81 4.88 -9.47
N VAL A 143 -13.79 4.64 -10.29
CA VAL A 143 -13.76 3.47 -11.15
C VAL A 143 -13.75 2.18 -10.32
N GLU A 144 -14.68 1.30 -10.60
CA GLU A 144 -14.74 -0.03 -10.01
C GLU A 144 -14.05 -1.02 -10.92
N TRP A 145 -13.25 -1.90 -10.33
CA TRP A 145 -12.50 -2.90 -11.07
C TRP A 145 -12.29 -4.14 -10.23
N THR A 146 -12.08 -5.26 -10.90
CA THR A 146 -11.74 -6.53 -10.23
C THR A 146 -10.24 -6.76 -10.38
N VAL A 147 -9.59 -7.19 -9.30
CA VAL A 147 -8.17 -7.56 -9.33
C VAL A 147 -8.03 -8.82 -10.16
N ASP A 148 -7.27 -8.71 -11.23
CA ASP A 148 -6.89 -9.79 -12.13
C ASP A 148 -5.37 -9.74 -12.27
N SER A 149 -4.69 -10.64 -11.60
CA SER A 149 -3.23 -10.68 -11.57
C SER A 149 -2.63 -10.95 -12.94
N SER A 150 -3.37 -11.54 -13.86
CA SER A 150 -2.91 -11.75 -15.24
C SER A 150 -2.66 -10.44 -15.98
N GLN A 151 -3.33 -9.36 -15.57
CA GLN A 151 -3.19 -8.00 -16.13
C GLN A 151 -2.10 -7.15 -15.47
N PHE A 152 -1.43 -7.67 -14.44
CA PHE A 152 -0.39 -6.93 -13.75
C PHE A 152 0.82 -6.66 -14.66
N LYS A 153 1.43 -5.50 -14.51
CA LYS A 153 2.70 -5.16 -15.17
C LYS A 153 3.89 -5.83 -14.49
N SER A 154 3.79 -6.11 -13.21
CA SER A 154 4.73 -6.97 -12.49
C SER A 154 4.83 -8.32 -13.18
N LYS A 155 6.02 -8.90 -13.23
CA LYS A 155 6.22 -10.25 -13.78
C LYS A 155 5.56 -11.33 -12.92
N SER A 156 5.48 -11.07 -11.63
CA SER A 156 4.93 -11.99 -10.64
C SER A 156 3.42 -11.79 -10.41
N ARG A 157 2.79 -12.83 -9.89
CA ARG A 157 1.34 -12.92 -9.67
C ARG A 157 0.97 -13.25 -8.22
N ASN A 158 1.95 -13.25 -7.31
CA ASN A 158 1.82 -13.64 -5.91
C ASN A 158 1.03 -12.58 -5.11
N THR A 159 -0.28 -12.60 -5.25
CA THR A 159 -1.20 -11.69 -4.56
C THR A 159 -2.34 -12.46 -3.86
N PRO A 160 -2.71 -12.10 -2.62
CA PRO A 160 -3.90 -12.62 -1.97
C PRO A 160 -5.19 -11.90 -2.39
N PHE A 161 -5.09 -10.87 -3.23
CA PHE A 161 -6.22 -10.02 -3.61
C PHE A 161 -6.89 -10.43 -4.92
N GLU A 162 -6.50 -11.56 -5.52
CA GLU A 162 -7.11 -12.04 -6.76
C GLU A 162 -8.65 -12.09 -6.65
N GLY A 163 -9.35 -11.56 -7.64
CA GLY A 163 -10.80 -11.49 -7.68
C GLY A 163 -11.44 -10.42 -6.77
N TRP A 164 -10.67 -9.68 -5.99
CA TRP A 164 -11.22 -8.60 -5.15
C TRP A 164 -11.76 -7.47 -6.00
N LYS A 165 -12.94 -6.96 -5.60
CA LYS A 165 -13.51 -5.75 -6.18
C LYS A 165 -12.98 -4.54 -5.44
N LEU A 166 -12.28 -3.68 -6.15
CA LEU A 166 -11.71 -2.44 -5.63
C LEU A 166 -12.34 -1.24 -6.32
N LYS A 167 -12.33 -0.10 -5.64
CA LYS A 167 -12.79 1.18 -6.16
C LYS A 167 -11.67 2.21 -6.03
N GLY A 168 -11.37 2.89 -7.14
CA GLY A 168 -10.25 3.80 -7.28
C GLY A 168 -9.05 3.14 -7.96
N ARG A 169 -8.54 3.80 -9.01
CA ARG A 169 -7.42 3.29 -9.81
C ARG A 169 -6.62 4.43 -10.42
N ALA A 170 -5.31 4.24 -10.56
CA ALA A 170 -4.49 5.06 -11.43
C ALA A 170 -4.89 4.76 -12.89
N VAL A 171 -5.40 5.77 -13.60
CA VAL A 171 -5.89 5.64 -14.97
C VAL A 171 -4.86 6.12 -15.99
N GLN A 172 -3.92 6.97 -15.55
CA GLN A 172 -2.88 7.50 -16.41
C GLN A 172 -1.63 7.85 -15.60
N THR A 173 -0.46 7.63 -16.16
CA THR A 173 0.82 8.00 -15.56
C THR A 173 1.67 8.75 -16.58
N ILE A 174 2.17 9.91 -16.18
CA ILE A 174 3.09 10.73 -16.96
C ILE A 174 4.43 10.69 -16.24
N VAL A 175 5.50 10.39 -16.99
CA VAL A 175 6.87 10.33 -16.45
C VAL A 175 7.77 11.24 -17.31
N GLY A 176 8.42 12.20 -16.66
CA GLY A 176 9.24 13.18 -17.37
C GLY A 176 8.46 13.97 -18.45
N GLY A 177 7.17 14.23 -18.22
CA GLY A 177 6.27 14.91 -19.15
C GLY A 177 5.78 14.05 -20.33
N ARG A 178 6.00 12.73 -20.28
CA ARG A 178 5.57 11.79 -21.33
C ARG A 178 4.54 10.80 -20.79
N LEU A 179 3.53 10.49 -21.62
CA LEU A 179 2.55 9.43 -21.41
C LEU A 179 3.10 8.06 -21.68
#